data_b5b39929f165fcbf621c14dc59043cd2
#
_entry.id   b5b39929f165fcbf621c14dc59043cd2
#
_cell.length_a   1.000
_cell.length_b   1.000
_cell.length_c   1.000
_cell.angle_alpha   90.00
_cell.angle_beta   90.00
_cell.angle_gamma   90.00
#
_symmetry.space_group_name_H-M   'P 1'
#
loop_
_entity.id
_entity.type
_entity.pdbx_description
1 polymer ?
#
loop_
_entity_poly.entity_id
_entity_poly.type
_entity_poly.pdbx_seq_one_letter_code
_entity_poly.pdbx_strand_id
1 'polypeptide(L)'
;MGRNMALVTIAFLAGLSIGLTVRSTVAAAPEQQDMHAANLAAIEKLHKADEECTLTQDPKCLTTLWSDDGINLGFPGPPVVGIKDMGEAYAKFRAQYPEFQVLKYAPDYKTMQSAIVDEWAIEVGYTDATFKMSANAAPVSPPRTKDMRLLKRQSDGSWKFALVGLK
;
A
#
# COMPACT_ATOMS: atom_id res chain seq x y z
N MET A 1 63.61 48.95 -36.31
CA MET A 1 62.30 48.83 -35.71
C MET A 1 61.89 47.37 -35.86
N GLY A 2 62.16 46.50 -34.87
CA GLY A 2 61.85 45.07 -34.83
C GLY A 2 61.05 44.78 -33.61
N ARG A 3 59.82 44.35 -33.79
CA ARG A 3 58.91 43.91 -32.70
C ARG A 3 59.09 42.40 -32.48
N ASN A 4 59.67 42.06 -31.33
CA ASN A 4 59.73 40.67 -30.84
C ASN A 4 58.31 40.20 -30.47
N MET A 5 57.85 39.18 -31.16
CA MET A 5 56.69 38.42 -30.77
C MET A 5 57.14 37.27 -29.89
N ALA A 6 56.80 37.34 -28.60
CA ALA A 6 56.99 36.25 -27.66
C ALA A 6 55.85 35.24 -27.83
N LEU A 7 56.19 34.00 -28.21
CA LEU A 7 55.28 32.85 -28.21
C LEU A 7 55.06 32.44 -26.74
N VAL A 8 53.82 32.56 -26.27
CA VAL A 8 53.39 31.99 -24.99
C VAL A 8 52.84 30.58 -25.28
N THR A 9 53.56 29.57 -24.88
CA THR A 9 53.12 28.18 -24.93
C THR A 9 52.30 27.92 -23.69
N ILE A 10 50.98 27.74 -23.84
CA ILE A 10 50.05 27.32 -22.78
C ILE A 10 50.06 25.81 -22.77
N ALA A 11 50.70 25.21 -21.75
CA ALA A 11 50.58 23.78 -21.47
C ALA A 11 49.26 23.50 -20.78
N PHE A 12 48.35 22.79 -21.49
CA PHE A 12 47.14 22.23 -20.90
C PHE A 12 47.52 20.99 -20.07
N LEU A 13 47.55 21.12 -18.75
CA LEU A 13 47.58 20.00 -17.83
C LEU A 13 46.13 19.44 -17.74
N ALA A 14 45.87 18.32 -18.43
CA ALA A 14 44.67 17.55 -18.26
C ALA A 14 44.69 16.89 -16.89
N GLY A 15 44.09 17.56 -15.88
CA GLY A 15 43.83 16.98 -14.57
C GLY A 15 42.74 15.93 -14.67
N LEU A 16 43.14 14.64 -14.56
CA LEU A 16 42.21 13.51 -14.46
C LEU A 16 41.61 13.56 -13.04
N SER A 17 40.48 14.26 -12.88
CA SER A 17 39.70 14.23 -11.64
C SER A 17 38.95 12.91 -11.56
N ILE A 18 39.54 11.91 -10.89
CA ILE A 18 38.84 10.73 -10.45
C ILE A 18 37.87 11.17 -9.36
N GLY A 19 36.65 11.50 -9.75
CA GLY A 19 35.55 11.76 -8.84
C GLY A 19 35.17 10.48 -8.12
N LEU A 20 35.77 10.20 -6.94
CA LEU A 20 35.24 9.24 -6.00
C LEU A 20 33.90 9.77 -5.50
N THR A 21 32.80 9.34 -6.12
CA THR A 21 31.46 9.48 -5.53
C THR A 21 31.39 8.53 -4.34
N VAL A 22 31.78 9.01 -3.18
CA VAL A 22 31.47 8.34 -1.89
C VAL A 22 29.93 8.44 -1.77
N ARG A 23 29.23 7.38 -2.16
CA ARG A 23 27.84 7.19 -1.74
C ARG A 23 27.88 6.94 -0.24
N SER A 24 27.73 8.00 0.54
CA SER A 24 27.45 7.89 1.97
C SER A 24 26.09 7.20 2.11
N THR A 25 26.07 5.89 2.27
CA THR A 25 24.92 5.19 2.80
C THR A 25 24.82 5.60 4.26
N VAL A 26 24.07 6.66 4.53
CA VAL A 26 23.68 7.01 5.90
C VAL A 26 22.82 5.84 6.38
N ALA A 27 23.39 4.96 7.20
CA ALA A 27 22.62 3.95 7.89
C ALA A 27 21.58 4.67 8.75
N ALA A 28 20.33 4.29 8.63
CA ALA A 28 19.26 4.84 9.47
C ALA A 28 19.64 4.61 10.94
N ALA A 29 19.31 5.58 11.80
CA ALA A 29 19.55 5.44 13.23
C ALA A 29 18.81 4.20 13.77
N PRO A 30 19.35 3.49 14.79
CA PRO A 30 18.73 2.28 15.35
C PRO A 30 17.26 2.47 15.70
N GLU A 31 16.89 3.60 16.26
CA GLU A 31 15.50 3.96 16.61
C GLU A 31 14.56 4.03 15.37
N GLN A 32 15.06 4.50 14.24
CA GLN A 32 14.31 4.50 12.97
C GLN A 32 14.11 3.08 12.42
N GLN A 33 15.09 2.20 12.60
CA GLN A 33 14.98 0.81 12.17
C GLN A 33 13.97 0.05 13.03
N ASP A 34 13.97 0.26 14.35
CA ASP A 34 13.01 -0.37 15.27
C ASP A 34 11.57 0.11 14.99
N MET A 35 11.38 1.40 14.74
CA MET A 35 10.08 1.96 14.39
C MET A 35 9.58 1.44 13.05
N HIS A 36 10.45 1.28 12.06
CA HIS A 36 10.10 0.71 10.77
C HIS A 36 9.66 -0.75 10.90
N ALA A 37 10.39 -1.57 11.66
CA ALA A 37 10.04 -2.96 11.93
C ALA A 37 8.69 -3.07 12.66
N ALA A 38 8.43 -2.20 13.63
CA ALA A 38 7.15 -2.15 14.35
C ALA A 38 5.98 -1.79 13.42
N ASN A 39 6.17 -0.84 12.51
CA ASN A 39 5.16 -0.49 11.51
C ASN A 39 4.84 -1.66 10.57
N LEU A 40 5.86 -2.35 10.05
CA LEU A 40 5.66 -3.53 9.20
C LEU A 40 4.89 -4.63 9.94
N ALA A 41 5.24 -4.90 11.20
CA ALA A 41 4.52 -5.90 12.00
C ALA A 41 3.06 -5.52 12.28
N ALA A 42 2.76 -4.23 12.42
CA ALA A 42 1.40 -3.75 12.62
C ALA A 42 0.58 -3.79 11.31
N ILE A 43 1.20 -3.51 10.16
CA ILE A 43 0.57 -3.67 8.83
C ILE A 43 0.27 -5.14 8.56
N GLU A 44 1.17 -6.06 8.91
CA GLU A 44 0.93 -7.50 8.77
C GLU A 44 -0.27 -7.99 9.61
N LYS A 45 -0.51 -7.38 10.78
CA LYS A 45 -1.74 -7.65 11.56
C LYS A 45 -3.00 -7.18 10.84
N LEU A 46 -2.95 -6.02 10.17
CA LEU A 46 -4.07 -5.54 9.35
C LEU A 46 -4.34 -6.51 8.19
N HIS A 47 -3.31 -7.03 7.52
CA HIS A 47 -3.46 -8.00 6.44
C HIS A 47 -4.15 -9.28 6.90
N LYS A 48 -3.76 -9.82 8.06
CA LYS A 48 -4.40 -11.02 8.64
C LYS A 48 -5.86 -10.76 8.98
N ALA A 49 -6.15 -9.62 9.58
CA ALA A 49 -7.52 -9.22 9.89
C ALA A 49 -8.36 -9.02 8.61
N ASP A 50 -7.78 -8.45 7.55
CA ASP A 50 -8.44 -8.31 6.24
C ASP A 50 -8.79 -9.66 5.64
N GLU A 51 -7.87 -10.62 5.66
CA GLU A 51 -8.13 -11.98 5.17
C GLU A 51 -9.25 -12.65 5.96
N GLU A 52 -9.19 -12.61 7.29
CA GLU A 52 -10.21 -13.20 8.17
C GLU A 52 -11.59 -12.55 7.97
N CYS A 53 -11.67 -11.21 8.01
CA CYS A 53 -12.92 -10.48 7.83
C CYS A 53 -13.51 -10.69 6.43
N THR A 54 -12.67 -10.77 5.40
CA THR A 54 -13.10 -11.01 4.02
C THR A 54 -13.63 -12.43 3.83
N LEU A 55 -13.01 -13.42 4.43
CA LEU A 55 -13.48 -14.82 4.37
C LEU A 55 -14.80 -15.01 5.12
N THR A 56 -14.97 -14.36 6.27
CA THR A 56 -16.20 -14.47 7.08
C THR A 56 -17.34 -13.61 6.56
N GLN A 57 -17.03 -12.53 5.80
CA GLN A 57 -18.00 -11.55 5.30
C GLN A 57 -18.85 -10.90 6.40
N ASP A 58 -18.32 -10.84 7.64
CA ASP A 58 -18.98 -10.14 8.73
C ASP A 58 -18.86 -8.60 8.55
N PRO A 59 -19.99 -7.89 8.38
CA PRO A 59 -19.97 -6.44 8.18
C PRO A 59 -19.28 -5.68 9.32
N LYS A 60 -19.42 -6.15 10.56
CA LYS A 60 -18.76 -5.52 11.72
C LYS A 60 -17.25 -5.71 11.65
N CYS A 61 -16.79 -6.93 11.36
CA CYS A 61 -15.37 -7.21 11.18
C CYS A 61 -14.78 -6.34 10.06
N LEU A 62 -15.37 -6.35 8.86
CA LEU A 62 -14.94 -5.60 7.71
C LEU A 62 -14.86 -4.09 8.00
N THR A 63 -15.79 -3.55 8.78
CA THR A 63 -15.81 -2.14 9.15
C THR A 63 -14.61 -1.76 10.04
N THR A 64 -14.13 -2.66 10.90
CA THR A 64 -13.00 -2.37 11.80
C THR A 64 -11.66 -2.15 11.08
N LEU A 65 -11.55 -2.59 9.83
CA LEU A 65 -10.33 -2.46 9.02
C LEU A 65 -10.08 -1.04 8.54
N TRP A 66 -11.07 -0.14 8.64
CA TRP A 66 -11.04 1.19 8.04
C TRP A 66 -10.75 2.29 9.06
N SER A 67 -10.05 3.33 8.62
CA SER A 67 -9.99 4.60 9.34
C SER A 67 -11.35 5.29 9.30
N ASP A 68 -11.62 6.19 10.27
CA ASP A 68 -12.90 6.86 10.40
C ASP A 68 -13.32 7.65 9.15
N ASP A 69 -12.32 8.16 8.41
CA ASP A 69 -12.41 8.93 7.17
C ASP A 69 -12.09 8.09 5.90
N GLY A 70 -12.04 6.77 6.01
CA GLY A 70 -11.63 5.87 4.94
C GLY A 70 -12.52 5.94 3.69
N ILE A 71 -11.93 5.69 2.52
CA ILE A 71 -12.59 5.75 1.21
C ILE A 71 -12.51 4.38 0.53
N ASN A 72 -13.64 3.78 0.23
CA ASN A 72 -13.72 2.54 -0.54
C ASN A 72 -14.27 2.79 -1.94
N LEU A 73 -13.44 2.48 -2.95
CA LEU A 73 -13.78 2.57 -4.37
C LEU A 73 -14.16 1.21 -4.97
N GLY A 74 -14.15 0.14 -4.17
CA GLY A 74 -14.41 -1.22 -4.62
C GLY A 74 -15.90 -1.58 -4.75
N PHE A 75 -16.80 -0.82 -4.11
CA PHE A 75 -18.24 -1.00 -4.28
C PHE A 75 -18.72 -0.45 -5.62
N PRO A 76 -19.74 -1.07 -6.24
CA PRO A 76 -20.41 -0.50 -7.39
C PRO A 76 -21.07 0.85 -7.05
N GLY A 77 -20.88 1.86 -7.90
CA GLY A 77 -21.47 3.18 -7.72
C GLY A 77 -20.49 4.23 -7.23
N PRO A 78 -20.96 5.27 -6.52
CA PRO A 78 -20.11 6.31 -5.99
C PRO A 78 -19.19 5.78 -4.87
N PRO A 79 -18.06 6.46 -4.61
CA PRO A 79 -17.20 6.12 -3.47
C PRO A 79 -17.97 6.06 -2.15
N VAL A 80 -17.70 5.04 -1.33
CA VAL A 80 -18.20 4.96 0.03
C VAL A 80 -17.18 5.64 0.94
N VAL A 81 -17.61 6.66 1.70
CA VAL A 81 -16.74 7.52 2.49
C VAL A 81 -17.13 7.48 3.96
N GLY A 82 -16.16 7.15 4.80
CA GLY A 82 -16.31 7.11 6.25
C GLY A 82 -16.84 5.78 6.79
N ILE A 83 -16.50 5.52 8.04
CA ILE A 83 -16.74 4.22 8.70
C ILE A 83 -18.24 3.86 8.82
N LYS A 84 -19.11 4.87 8.99
CA LYS A 84 -20.55 4.66 9.09
C LYS A 84 -21.12 4.16 7.76
N ASP A 85 -20.87 4.88 6.68
CA ASP A 85 -21.36 4.53 5.34
C ASP A 85 -20.75 3.21 4.87
N MET A 86 -19.51 2.91 5.29
CA MET A 86 -18.84 1.64 5.05
C MET A 86 -19.62 0.48 5.70
N GLY A 87 -19.98 0.63 6.98
CA GLY A 87 -20.78 -0.38 7.69
C GLY A 87 -22.16 -0.60 7.05
N GLU A 88 -22.82 0.48 6.63
CA GLU A 88 -24.10 0.41 5.92
C GLU A 88 -23.96 -0.29 4.55
N ALA A 89 -22.89 0.00 3.80
CA ALA A 89 -22.62 -0.63 2.52
C ALA A 89 -22.38 -2.14 2.64
N TYR A 90 -21.57 -2.57 3.60
CA TYR A 90 -21.36 -4.00 3.89
C TYR A 90 -22.64 -4.69 4.34
N ALA A 91 -23.41 -4.08 5.24
CA ALA A 91 -24.67 -4.64 5.70
C ALA A 91 -25.69 -4.78 4.57
N LYS A 92 -25.80 -3.76 3.70
CA LYS A 92 -26.65 -3.77 2.51
C LYS A 92 -26.23 -4.87 1.53
N PHE A 93 -24.95 -5.00 1.25
CA PHE A 93 -24.40 -6.07 0.40
C PHE A 93 -24.79 -7.44 0.96
N ARG A 94 -24.59 -7.65 2.25
CA ARG A 94 -24.89 -8.92 2.92
C ARG A 94 -26.40 -9.24 2.91
N ALA A 95 -27.25 -8.23 3.09
CA ALA A 95 -28.71 -8.39 2.99
C ALA A 95 -29.17 -8.73 1.56
N GLN A 96 -28.52 -8.14 0.57
CA GLN A 96 -28.83 -8.41 -0.84
C GLN A 96 -28.34 -9.80 -1.30
N TYR A 97 -27.21 -10.27 -0.74
CA TYR A 97 -26.59 -11.54 -1.09
C TYR A 97 -26.34 -12.40 0.15
N PRO A 98 -27.40 -12.90 0.82
CA PRO A 98 -27.26 -13.60 2.11
C PRO A 98 -26.47 -14.90 2.01
N GLU A 99 -26.46 -15.55 0.85
CA GLU A 99 -25.74 -16.80 0.60
C GLU A 99 -24.35 -16.59 -0.05
N PHE A 100 -23.93 -15.34 -0.28
CA PHE A 100 -22.63 -15.05 -0.83
C PHE A 100 -21.52 -15.58 0.09
N GLN A 101 -20.56 -16.28 -0.49
CA GLN A 101 -19.43 -16.88 0.21
C GLN A 101 -18.13 -16.56 -0.52
N VAL A 102 -17.13 -16.10 0.22
CA VAL A 102 -15.74 -16.05 -0.24
C VAL A 102 -15.08 -17.37 0.14
N LEU A 103 -14.69 -18.15 -0.86
CA LEU A 103 -14.06 -19.48 -0.67
C LEU A 103 -12.55 -19.39 -0.59
N LYS A 104 -11.97 -18.38 -1.23
CA LYS A 104 -10.55 -18.06 -1.23
C LYS A 104 -10.39 -16.56 -1.32
N TYR A 105 -9.52 -16.03 -0.50
CA TYR A 105 -9.03 -14.67 -0.59
C TYR A 105 -7.53 -14.71 -0.32
N ALA A 106 -6.73 -14.32 -1.29
CA ALA A 106 -5.29 -14.41 -1.24
C ALA A 106 -4.67 -13.11 -1.80
N PRO A 107 -4.63 -12.06 -0.99
CA PRO A 107 -3.92 -10.85 -1.35
C PRO A 107 -2.41 -11.10 -1.36
N ASP A 108 -1.74 -10.57 -2.38
CA ASP A 108 -0.28 -10.54 -2.49
C ASP A 108 0.14 -9.07 -2.49
N TYR A 109 0.02 -8.45 -1.31
CA TYR A 109 0.42 -7.07 -1.12
C TYR A 109 1.89 -6.99 -0.73
N LYS A 110 2.62 -6.14 -1.43
CA LYS A 110 3.99 -5.78 -1.08
C LYS A 110 3.97 -4.38 -0.52
N THR A 111 4.20 -4.27 0.78
CA THR A 111 4.48 -2.97 1.38
C THR A 111 5.81 -2.49 0.85
N MET A 112 5.81 -1.42 0.09
CA MET A 112 7.04 -0.78 -0.36
C MET A 112 7.65 -0.08 0.85
N GLN A 113 8.81 -0.56 1.36
CA GLN A 113 9.47 0.02 2.55
C GLN A 113 9.73 1.53 2.40
N SER A 114 10.04 1.98 1.19
CA SER A 114 10.20 3.40 0.85
C SER A 114 8.90 4.20 0.86
N ALA A 115 7.76 3.54 0.97
CA ALA A 115 6.43 4.17 0.92
C ALA A 115 5.78 4.31 2.31
N ILE A 116 6.47 3.93 3.40
CA ILE A 116 6.05 4.26 4.76
C ILE A 116 6.67 5.62 5.10
N VAL A 117 5.82 6.64 5.18
CA VAL A 117 6.21 8.01 5.52
C VAL A 117 5.32 8.48 6.66
N ASP A 118 5.90 8.72 7.83
CA ASP A 118 5.20 9.13 9.05
C ASP A 118 4.06 8.16 9.41
N GLU A 119 2.82 8.61 9.24
CA GLU A 119 1.59 7.87 9.54
C GLU A 119 0.94 7.22 8.31
N TRP A 120 1.60 7.26 7.14
CA TRP A 120 1.06 6.77 5.89
C TRP A 120 1.89 5.64 5.29
N ALA A 121 1.22 4.67 4.66
CA ALA A 121 1.88 3.68 3.83
C ALA A 121 1.08 3.44 2.55
N ILE A 122 1.80 3.20 1.45
CA ILE A 122 1.21 2.80 0.17
C ILE A 122 1.55 1.34 -0.06
N GLU A 123 0.54 0.56 -0.41
CA GLU A 123 0.68 -0.83 -0.83
C GLU A 123 0.22 -1.00 -2.25
N VAL A 124 0.97 -1.75 -3.03
CA VAL A 124 0.59 -2.18 -4.38
C VAL A 124 0.72 -3.68 -4.45
N GLY A 125 -0.33 -4.35 -4.88
CA GLY A 125 -0.33 -5.79 -4.95
C GLY A 125 -1.38 -6.35 -5.88
N TYR A 126 -1.62 -7.63 -5.72
CA TYR A 126 -2.61 -8.38 -6.48
C TYR A 126 -3.45 -9.21 -5.53
N THR A 127 -4.71 -9.43 -5.92
CA THR A 127 -5.62 -10.28 -5.17
C THR A 127 -6.13 -11.40 -6.08
N ASP A 128 -6.01 -12.63 -5.58
CA ASP A 128 -6.69 -13.80 -6.11
C ASP A 128 -7.89 -14.10 -5.20
N ALA A 129 -9.07 -14.21 -5.77
CA ALA A 129 -10.27 -14.53 -5.01
C ALA A 129 -11.10 -15.61 -5.73
N THR A 130 -11.81 -16.41 -4.95
CA THR A 130 -12.83 -17.33 -5.43
C THR A 130 -14.07 -17.16 -4.56
N PHE A 131 -15.23 -17.01 -5.16
CA PHE A 131 -16.47 -16.82 -4.43
C PHE A 131 -17.64 -17.55 -5.08
N LYS A 132 -18.72 -17.70 -4.33
CA LYS A 132 -20.04 -18.15 -4.80
C LYS A 132 -21.08 -17.07 -4.54
N MET A 133 -21.97 -16.86 -5.49
CA MET A 133 -23.07 -15.89 -5.35
C MET A 133 -24.24 -16.48 -4.53
N SER A 134 -24.40 -17.81 -4.54
CA SER A 134 -25.38 -18.54 -3.70
C SER A 134 -24.85 -19.93 -3.37
N ALA A 135 -25.50 -20.62 -2.43
CA ALA A 135 -25.11 -21.95 -1.97
C ALA A 135 -24.96 -22.96 -3.13
N ASN A 136 -25.86 -22.89 -4.12
CA ASN A 136 -25.89 -23.81 -5.26
C ASN A 136 -25.17 -23.28 -6.51
N ALA A 137 -24.63 -22.07 -6.47
CA ALA A 137 -23.89 -21.52 -7.59
C ALA A 137 -22.53 -22.19 -7.77
N ALA A 138 -22.06 -22.34 -9.01
CA ALA A 138 -20.67 -22.73 -9.26
C ALA A 138 -19.70 -21.66 -8.71
N PRO A 139 -18.53 -22.05 -8.18
CA PRO A 139 -17.50 -21.09 -7.81
C PRO A 139 -17.03 -20.26 -8.99
N VAL A 140 -16.80 -18.99 -8.75
CA VAL A 140 -16.26 -18.05 -9.73
C VAL A 140 -14.90 -17.56 -9.24
N SER A 141 -13.90 -17.69 -10.11
CA SER A 141 -12.56 -17.12 -9.89
C SER A 141 -12.31 -16.08 -10.97
N PRO A 142 -12.51 -14.79 -10.69
CA PRO A 142 -12.21 -13.74 -11.64
C PRO A 142 -10.70 -13.68 -11.93
N PRO A 143 -10.29 -13.03 -13.01
CA PRO A 143 -8.88 -12.75 -13.25
C PRO A 143 -8.27 -12.03 -12.04
N ARG A 144 -7.01 -12.31 -11.77
CA ARG A 144 -6.22 -11.66 -10.72
C ARG A 144 -6.36 -10.13 -10.81
N THR A 145 -6.78 -9.51 -9.72
CA THR A 145 -7.02 -8.05 -9.66
C THR A 145 -5.77 -7.36 -9.14
N LYS A 146 -5.39 -6.26 -9.78
CA LYS A 146 -4.35 -5.35 -9.27
C LYS A 146 -4.99 -4.31 -8.37
N ASP A 147 -4.50 -4.18 -7.14
CA ASP A 147 -5.02 -3.24 -6.16
C ASP A 147 -3.93 -2.26 -5.71
N MET A 148 -4.35 -1.05 -5.36
CA MET A 148 -3.55 -0.10 -4.60
C MET A 148 -4.33 0.29 -3.35
N ARG A 149 -3.62 0.33 -2.21
CA ARG A 149 -4.18 0.71 -0.92
C ARG A 149 -3.34 1.82 -0.30
N LEU A 150 -4.00 2.77 0.32
CA LEU A 150 -3.37 3.73 1.21
C LEU A 150 -3.74 3.34 2.63
N LEU A 151 -2.74 3.18 3.48
CA LEU A 151 -2.90 2.87 4.90
C LEU A 151 -2.59 4.09 5.74
N LYS A 152 -3.26 4.19 6.89
CA LYS A 152 -3.05 5.26 7.87
C LYS A 152 -2.80 4.65 9.25
N ARG A 153 -1.70 5.08 9.89
CA ARG A 153 -1.40 4.69 11.27
C ARG A 153 -2.32 5.46 12.23
N GLN A 154 -2.90 4.75 13.17
CA GLN A 154 -3.76 5.29 14.21
C GLN A 154 -2.94 5.71 15.43
N SER A 155 -3.54 6.49 16.35
CA SER A 155 -2.89 6.95 17.57
C SER A 155 -2.46 5.83 18.53
N ASP A 156 -3.09 4.67 18.44
CA ASP A 156 -2.75 3.45 19.19
C ASP A 156 -1.64 2.62 18.54
N GLY A 157 -1.09 3.08 17.40
CA GLY A 157 -0.06 2.40 16.63
C GLY A 157 -0.57 1.33 15.67
N SER A 158 -1.87 1.03 15.65
CA SER A 158 -2.48 0.15 14.64
C SER A 158 -2.52 0.84 13.27
N TRP A 159 -2.64 0.02 12.22
CA TRP A 159 -2.82 0.51 10.85
C TRP A 159 -4.22 0.18 10.35
N LYS A 160 -4.80 1.06 9.54
CA LYS A 160 -6.11 0.91 8.93
C LYS A 160 -6.11 1.34 7.48
N PHE A 161 -7.05 0.83 6.70
CA PHE A 161 -7.27 1.29 5.33
C PHE A 161 -7.81 2.72 5.32
N ALA A 162 -7.12 3.62 4.62
CA ALA A 162 -7.58 4.98 4.37
C ALA A 162 -8.15 5.11 2.94
N LEU A 163 -7.65 4.32 1.98
CA LEU A 163 -8.22 4.24 0.64
C LEU A 163 -7.94 2.86 0.05
N VAL A 164 -8.96 2.26 -0.59
CA VAL A 164 -8.82 0.99 -1.32
C VAL A 164 -9.60 1.05 -2.64
N GLY A 165 -9.05 0.45 -3.68
CA GLY A 165 -9.80 0.16 -4.90
C GLY A 165 -9.41 0.94 -6.15
N LEU A 166 -8.18 1.31 -6.30
CA LEU A 166 -7.65 1.75 -7.59
C LEU A 166 -7.32 0.50 -8.43
N LYS A 167 -8.12 0.24 -9.43
CA LYS A 167 -7.95 -0.87 -10.39
C LYS A 167 -7.26 -0.40 -11.66
#